data_01c7cef38d88ce36bb70c2566e347b07
#
_entry.id   01c7cef38d88ce36bb70c2566e347b07
#
_cell.length_a   1.000
_cell.length_b   1.000
_cell.length_c   1.000
_cell.angle_alpha   90.00
_cell.angle_beta   90.00
_cell.angle_gamma   90.00
#
_symmetry.space_group_name_H-M   'P 1'
#
loop_
_entity.id
_entity.type
_entity.pdbx_description
1 polymer ?
#
loop_
_entity_poly.entity_id
_entity_poly.type
_entity_poly.pdbx_seq_one_letter_code
_entity_poly.pdbx_strand_id
1 'polypeptide(L)'
;MPFPINYDLIVQAREVLSKRERLFWIIGGAGSGKTTVCSIISARTSLPVYDMDAHIYGTYHSRFTPDRHPVNTAWSTSENGLAWLLSMSWDEFNSFNQAALPEYLDLLAKDLTDTPPDSPLLIDGGITNPAMVTKVLPLHQIICLADKSGVNVWEGVDRQAMKEAIFQLPEPEGAWRKFLEFNHQINRTIEEECRENHIKICRPRSSASVEDLAKDVARLLGL
;
A
#
# COMPACT_ATOMS: atom_id res chain seq x y z
N MET A 1 12.47 -15.06 13.37
CA MET A 1 11.63 -16.11 12.69
C MET A 1 10.67 -15.39 11.76
N PRO A 2 10.35 -15.91 10.57
CA PRO A 2 9.40 -15.27 9.67
C PRO A 2 8.00 -15.21 10.31
N PHE A 3 7.26 -14.16 10.00
CA PHE A 3 5.86 -14.02 10.41
C PHE A 3 4.98 -14.97 9.60
N PRO A 4 4.04 -15.70 10.21
CA PRO A 4 3.18 -16.64 9.49
C PRO A 4 2.12 -15.89 8.68
N ILE A 5 1.98 -16.24 7.40
CA ILE A 5 0.94 -15.69 6.52
C ILE A 5 -0.36 -16.45 6.75
N ASN A 6 -1.43 -15.71 7.07
CA ASN A 6 -2.77 -16.29 7.21
C ASN A 6 -3.49 -16.32 5.84
N TYR A 7 -3.38 -17.44 5.13
CA TYR A 7 -4.01 -17.63 3.82
C TYR A 7 -5.54 -17.71 3.87
N ASP A 8 -6.12 -18.08 5.01
CA ASP A 8 -7.60 -18.16 5.15
C ASP A 8 -8.21 -16.75 5.04
N LEU A 9 -7.54 -15.73 5.54
CA LEU A 9 -7.99 -14.34 5.39
C LEU A 9 -7.95 -13.89 3.91
N ILE A 10 -6.98 -14.35 3.13
CA ILE A 10 -6.92 -14.07 1.69
C ILE A 10 -8.12 -14.71 0.98
N VAL A 11 -8.44 -15.96 1.31
CA VAL A 11 -9.59 -16.67 0.73
C VAL A 11 -10.89 -15.94 1.06
N GLN A 12 -11.08 -15.56 2.33
CA GLN A 12 -12.28 -14.83 2.78
C GLN A 12 -12.37 -13.43 2.12
N ALA A 13 -11.28 -12.69 2.07
CA ALA A 13 -11.26 -11.39 1.39
C ALA A 13 -11.58 -11.51 -0.11
N ARG A 14 -11.08 -12.54 -0.77
CA ARG A 14 -11.36 -12.83 -2.19
C ARG A 14 -12.86 -13.02 -2.44
N GLU A 15 -13.60 -13.68 -1.54
CA GLU A 15 -15.05 -13.90 -1.68
C GLU A 15 -15.84 -12.60 -1.81
N VAL A 16 -15.36 -11.52 -1.24
CA VAL A 16 -15.96 -10.18 -1.29
C VAL A 16 -15.37 -9.36 -2.44
N LEU A 17 -14.03 -9.25 -2.48
CA LEU A 17 -13.34 -8.31 -3.35
C LEU A 17 -13.40 -8.72 -4.83
N SER A 18 -13.28 -10.02 -5.16
CA SER A 18 -13.29 -10.49 -6.55
C SER A 18 -14.64 -10.34 -7.26
N LYS A 19 -15.72 -10.12 -6.53
CA LYS A 19 -17.07 -9.89 -7.09
C LYS A 19 -17.31 -8.43 -7.49
N ARG A 20 -16.34 -7.55 -7.24
CA ARG A 20 -16.47 -6.11 -7.47
C ARG A 20 -15.83 -5.72 -8.79
N GLU A 21 -16.61 -5.66 -9.85
CA GLU A 21 -16.13 -5.32 -11.19
C GLU A 21 -15.57 -3.90 -11.31
N ARG A 22 -16.00 -3.00 -10.43
CA ARG A 22 -15.63 -1.59 -10.42
C ARG A 22 -14.75 -1.20 -9.22
N LEU A 23 -13.99 -2.15 -8.70
CA LEU A 23 -12.98 -1.92 -7.67
C LEU A 23 -11.61 -1.83 -8.35
N PHE A 24 -10.95 -0.70 -8.22
CA PHE A 24 -9.63 -0.47 -8.83
C PHE A 24 -8.59 -0.17 -7.77
N TRP A 25 -7.37 -0.62 -7.97
CA TRP A 25 -6.29 -0.41 -7.02
C TRP A 25 -5.06 0.19 -7.68
N ILE A 26 -4.63 1.37 -7.21
CA ILE A 26 -3.37 1.99 -7.62
C ILE A 26 -2.34 1.74 -6.52
N ILE A 27 -1.37 0.89 -6.83
CA ILE A 27 -0.25 0.54 -5.97
C ILE A 27 1.04 1.24 -6.41
N GLY A 28 2.07 1.21 -5.58
CA GLY A 28 3.38 1.78 -5.88
C GLY A 28 4.05 2.30 -4.61
N GLY A 29 5.34 2.53 -4.67
CA GLY A 29 6.12 2.98 -3.54
C GLY A 29 5.89 4.45 -3.15
N ALA A 30 6.56 4.86 -2.10
CA ALA A 30 6.55 6.25 -1.68
C ALA A 30 7.09 7.15 -2.80
N GLY A 31 6.42 8.27 -3.07
CA GLY A 31 6.82 9.22 -4.11
C GLY A 31 6.43 8.86 -5.54
N SER A 32 5.79 7.71 -5.78
CA SER A 32 5.31 7.35 -7.12
C SER A 32 4.16 8.23 -7.64
N GLY A 33 3.55 9.06 -6.79
CA GLY A 33 2.47 9.98 -7.16
C GLY A 33 1.06 9.37 -7.07
N LYS A 34 0.89 8.21 -6.42
CA LYS A 34 -0.40 7.51 -6.28
C LYS A 34 -1.52 8.44 -5.85
N THR A 35 -1.36 9.08 -4.70
CA THR A 35 -2.41 9.91 -4.09
C THR A 35 -2.81 11.07 -5.00
N THR A 36 -1.86 11.71 -5.67
CA THR A 36 -2.15 12.76 -6.64
C THR A 36 -2.91 12.21 -7.84
N VAL A 37 -2.50 11.05 -8.39
CA VAL A 37 -3.18 10.39 -9.51
C VAL A 37 -4.60 9.96 -9.11
N CYS A 38 -4.77 9.35 -7.93
CA CYS A 38 -6.09 8.98 -7.40
C CYS A 38 -7.01 10.20 -7.26
N SER A 39 -6.51 11.32 -6.73
CA SER A 39 -7.26 12.56 -6.58
C SER A 39 -7.71 13.14 -7.93
N ILE A 40 -6.83 13.14 -8.94
CA ILE A 40 -7.17 13.62 -10.29
C ILE A 40 -8.22 12.71 -10.95
N ILE A 41 -8.07 11.40 -10.85
CA ILE A 41 -9.05 10.45 -11.40
C ILE A 41 -10.40 10.63 -10.70
N SER A 42 -10.41 10.69 -9.37
CA SER A 42 -11.62 10.92 -8.57
C SER A 42 -12.34 12.21 -8.97
N ALA A 43 -11.62 13.31 -9.12
CA ALA A 43 -12.20 14.60 -9.53
C ALA A 43 -12.84 14.58 -10.93
N ARG A 44 -12.32 13.73 -11.84
CA ARG A 44 -12.81 13.60 -13.22
C ARG A 44 -13.94 12.60 -13.39
N THR A 45 -13.95 11.54 -12.59
CA THR A 45 -14.85 10.39 -12.74
C THR A 45 -15.90 10.30 -11.65
N SER A 46 -15.77 11.13 -10.59
CA SER A 46 -16.56 11.04 -9.35
C SER A 46 -16.42 9.70 -8.62
N LEU A 47 -15.34 8.95 -8.90
CA LEU A 47 -15.02 7.72 -8.16
C LEU A 47 -14.59 8.10 -6.73
N PRO A 48 -15.22 7.52 -5.70
CA PRO A 48 -14.72 7.68 -4.34
C PRO A 48 -13.34 7.02 -4.19
N VAL A 49 -12.48 7.63 -3.38
CA VAL A 49 -11.15 7.09 -3.07
C VAL A 49 -11.15 6.49 -1.68
N TYR A 50 -10.63 5.28 -1.56
CA TYR A 50 -10.34 4.61 -0.30
C TYR A 50 -8.83 4.72 -0.05
N ASP A 51 -8.45 5.58 0.87
CA ASP A 51 -7.07 5.78 1.28
C ASP A 51 -6.65 4.63 2.23
N MET A 52 -5.98 3.65 1.67
CA MET A 52 -5.56 2.46 2.41
C MET A 52 -4.51 2.78 3.48
N ASP A 53 -3.61 3.73 3.20
CA ASP A 53 -2.60 4.17 4.17
C ASP A 53 -3.26 4.83 5.38
N ALA A 54 -4.25 5.71 5.16
CA ALA A 54 -5.00 6.34 6.25
C ALA A 54 -5.76 5.31 7.11
N HIS A 55 -6.29 4.25 6.50
CA HIS A 55 -6.94 3.17 7.24
C HIS A 55 -5.93 2.33 8.03
N ILE A 56 -4.83 1.91 7.43
CA ILE A 56 -3.79 1.09 8.07
C ILE A 56 -3.18 1.81 9.26
N TYR A 57 -2.79 3.06 9.10
CA TYR A 57 -2.15 3.85 10.16
C TYR A 57 -3.14 4.57 11.10
N GLY A 58 -4.44 4.40 10.90
CA GLY A 58 -5.50 5.03 11.67
C GLY A 58 -6.58 4.06 12.14
N THR A 59 -7.67 3.98 11.39
CA THR A 59 -8.90 3.29 11.84
C THR A 59 -8.73 1.79 12.05
N TYR A 60 -7.78 1.13 11.38
CA TYR A 60 -7.55 -0.31 11.54
C TYR A 60 -6.87 -0.66 12.87
N HIS A 61 -6.10 0.25 13.48
CA HIS A 61 -5.42 -0.02 14.75
C HIS A 61 -6.35 -0.52 15.85
N SER A 62 -7.53 0.07 15.98
CA SER A 62 -8.54 -0.34 16.98
C SER A 62 -9.34 -1.59 16.60
N ARG A 63 -9.15 -2.10 15.38
CA ARG A 63 -9.91 -3.24 14.83
C ARG A 63 -9.09 -4.52 14.76
N PHE A 64 -7.77 -4.44 14.92
CA PHE A 64 -6.94 -5.63 15.00
C PHE A 64 -7.23 -6.39 16.30
N THR A 65 -7.34 -7.71 16.18
CA THR A 65 -7.56 -8.61 17.32
C THR A 65 -6.51 -9.71 17.32
N PRO A 66 -6.00 -10.12 18.49
CA PRO A 66 -4.94 -11.13 18.59
C PRO A 66 -5.26 -12.45 17.89
N ASP A 67 -6.52 -12.89 17.99
CA ASP A 67 -6.96 -14.16 17.42
C ASP A 67 -7.05 -14.14 15.88
N ARG A 68 -7.42 -12.98 15.30
CA ARG A 68 -7.67 -12.88 13.87
C ARG A 68 -6.58 -12.13 13.12
N HIS A 69 -5.98 -11.13 13.76
CA HIS A 69 -4.97 -10.22 13.20
C HIS A 69 -3.71 -10.17 14.08
N PRO A 70 -3.08 -11.33 14.39
CA PRO A 70 -2.00 -11.39 15.36
C PRO A 70 -0.78 -10.55 14.96
N VAL A 71 -0.49 -10.45 13.66
CA VAL A 71 0.69 -9.75 13.14
C VAL A 71 0.54 -8.23 13.35
N ASN A 72 -0.59 -7.66 12.93
CA ASN A 72 -0.85 -6.24 13.12
C ASN A 72 -1.19 -5.88 14.57
N THR A 73 -1.76 -6.81 15.34
CA THR A 73 -1.94 -6.60 16.78
C THR A 73 -0.59 -6.44 17.47
N ALA A 74 0.39 -7.28 17.16
CA ALA A 74 1.74 -7.16 17.72
C ALA A 74 2.39 -5.80 17.39
N TRP A 75 2.21 -5.30 16.16
CA TRP A 75 2.68 -3.99 15.76
C TRP A 75 1.92 -2.85 16.44
N SER A 76 0.58 -2.86 16.38
CA SER A 76 -0.26 -1.76 16.86
C SER A 76 -0.27 -1.61 18.39
N THR A 77 0.06 -2.67 19.13
CA THR A 77 0.17 -2.66 20.59
C THR A 77 1.61 -2.46 21.09
N SER A 78 2.59 -2.36 20.19
CA SER A 78 3.97 -2.04 20.58
C SER A 78 4.06 -0.62 21.16
N GLU A 79 5.00 -0.40 22.06
CA GLU A 79 5.20 0.91 22.71
C GLU A 79 5.46 2.03 21.69
N ASN A 80 6.23 1.73 20.63
CA ASN A 80 6.47 2.61 19.51
C ASN A 80 6.56 1.78 18.23
N GLY A 81 5.49 1.78 17.41
CA GLY A 81 5.38 0.99 16.19
C GLY A 81 6.47 1.29 15.16
N LEU A 82 6.92 2.55 15.08
CA LEU A 82 8.00 2.95 14.15
C LEU A 82 9.36 2.39 14.61
N ALA A 83 9.68 2.52 15.89
CA ALA A 83 10.89 1.94 16.48
C ALA A 83 10.88 0.41 16.33
N TRP A 84 9.73 -0.22 16.56
CA TRP A 84 9.56 -1.66 16.42
C TRP A 84 9.84 -2.13 14.99
N LEU A 85 9.29 -1.47 13.97
CA LEU A 85 9.57 -1.77 12.57
C LEU A 85 11.04 -1.54 12.21
N LEU A 86 11.63 -0.44 12.66
CA LEU A 86 13.02 -0.11 12.39
C LEU A 86 14.03 -0.97 13.19
N SER A 87 13.58 -1.74 14.20
CA SER A 87 14.45 -2.70 14.88
C SER A 87 14.73 -3.97 14.05
N MET A 88 13.88 -4.28 13.07
CA MET A 88 13.94 -5.48 12.24
C MET A 88 15.09 -5.43 11.22
N SER A 89 15.61 -6.60 10.82
CA SER A 89 16.33 -6.74 9.56
C SER A 89 15.37 -6.52 8.36
N TRP A 90 15.93 -6.35 7.15
CA TRP A 90 15.07 -6.27 5.95
C TRP A 90 14.20 -7.51 5.76
N ASP A 91 14.78 -8.71 5.95
CA ASP A 91 14.05 -9.96 5.76
C ASP A 91 12.90 -10.12 6.76
N GLU A 92 13.10 -9.70 8.02
CA GLU A 92 12.04 -9.68 9.04
C GLU A 92 10.95 -8.66 8.70
N PHE A 93 11.35 -7.45 8.29
CA PHE A 93 10.42 -6.39 7.89
C PHE A 93 9.60 -6.79 6.66
N ASN A 94 10.22 -7.38 5.65
CA ASN A 94 9.50 -7.87 4.47
C ASN A 94 8.56 -9.04 4.83
N SER A 95 9.01 -9.96 5.68
CA SER A 95 8.16 -11.04 6.21
C SER A 95 6.97 -10.50 7.02
N PHE A 96 7.18 -9.45 7.83
CA PHE A 96 6.10 -8.76 8.53
C PHE A 96 5.09 -8.20 7.53
N ASN A 97 5.52 -7.44 6.53
CA ASN A 97 4.61 -6.85 5.53
C ASN A 97 3.81 -7.91 4.77
N GLN A 98 4.44 -9.02 4.40
CA GLN A 98 3.75 -10.15 3.75
C GLN A 98 2.68 -10.76 4.65
N ALA A 99 2.95 -10.90 5.95
CA ALA A 99 2.01 -11.48 6.89
C ALA A 99 0.93 -10.48 7.36
N ALA A 100 1.23 -9.19 7.37
CA ALA A 100 0.29 -8.12 7.73
C ALA A 100 -0.78 -7.88 6.64
N LEU A 101 -0.41 -8.06 5.37
CA LEU A 101 -1.31 -7.75 4.25
C LEU A 101 -2.62 -8.55 4.23
N PRO A 102 -2.65 -9.88 4.48
CA PRO A 102 -3.92 -10.62 4.62
C PRO A 102 -4.88 -10.02 5.66
N GLU A 103 -4.34 -9.50 6.76
CA GLU A 103 -5.13 -8.89 7.82
C GLU A 103 -5.72 -7.54 7.38
N TYR A 104 -5.00 -6.76 6.57
CA TYR A 104 -5.52 -5.54 5.93
C TYR A 104 -6.61 -5.87 4.91
N LEU A 105 -6.41 -6.91 4.09
CA LEU A 105 -7.40 -7.37 3.12
C LEU A 105 -8.69 -7.85 3.78
N ASP A 106 -8.60 -8.51 4.94
CA ASP A 106 -9.76 -8.91 5.75
C ASP A 106 -10.57 -7.69 6.21
N LEU A 107 -9.91 -6.65 6.73
CA LEU A 107 -10.59 -5.44 7.17
C LEU A 107 -11.19 -4.65 6.01
N LEU A 108 -10.48 -4.55 4.88
CA LEU A 108 -11.00 -3.95 3.65
C LEU A 108 -12.25 -4.70 3.15
N ALA A 109 -12.22 -6.03 3.12
CA ALA A 109 -13.36 -6.83 2.73
C ALA A 109 -14.57 -6.60 3.66
N LYS A 110 -14.34 -6.50 4.97
CA LYS A 110 -15.39 -6.16 5.95
C LYS A 110 -15.98 -4.78 5.69
N ASP A 111 -15.15 -3.77 5.42
CA ASP A 111 -15.63 -2.42 5.13
C ASP A 111 -16.48 -2.37 3.87
N LEU A 112 -16.23 -3.25 2.93
CA LEU A 112 -16.95 -3.30 1.68
C LEU A 112 -18.16 -4.28 1.70
N THR A 113 -18.31 -5.12 2.71
CA THR A 113 -19.36 -6.16 2.75
C THR A 113 -20.76 -5.57 2.62
N ASP A 114 -21.03 -4.44 3.28
CA ASP A 114 -22.34 -3.81 3.31
C ASP A 114 -22.57 -2.79 2.17
N THR A 115 -21.56 -2.61 1.29
CA THR A 115 -21.70 -1.76 0.11
C THR A 115 -22.11 -2.59 -1.12
N PRO A 116 -22.97 -2.07 -2.03
CA PRO A 116 -23.32 -2.81 -3.24
C PRO A 116 -22.10 -3.24 -4.06
N PRO A 117 -22.05 -4.46 -4.61
CA PRO A 117 -20.88 -4.96 -5.35
C PRO A 117 -20.51 -4.14 -6.58
N ASP A 118 -21.48 -3.48 -7.21
CA ASP A 118 -21.33 -2.60 -8.38
C ASP A 118 -20.91 -1.17 -8.02
N SER A 119 -20.86 -0.84 -6.72
CA SER A 119 -20.37 0.47 -6.28
C SER A 119 -18.93 0.69 -6.69
N PRO A 120 -18.64 1.74 -7.48
CA PRO A 120 -17.28 1.97 -7.93
C PRO A 120 -16.40 2.49 -6.81
N LEU A 121 -15.14 2.03 -6.75
CA LEU A 121 -14.19 2.45 -5.73
C LEU A 121 -12.77 2.42 -6.28
N LEU A 122 -11.99 3.44 -5.95
CA LEU A 122 -10.55 3.51 -6.25
C LEU A 122 -9.77 3.41 -4.94
N ILE A 123 -8.92 2.39 -4.81
CA ILE A 123 -8.05 2.19 -3.64
C ILE A 123 -6.69 2.84 -3.91
N ASP A 124 -6.24 3.67 -2.99
CA ASP A 124 -4.93 4.33 -3.01
C ASP A 124 -3.97 3.66 -2.02
N GLY A 125 -2.87 3.14 -2.51
CA GLY A 125 -1.71 2.75 -1.70
C GLY A 125 -1.86 1.52 -0.83
N GLY A 126 -1.18 1.57 0.31
CA GLY A 126 -1.28 0.61 1.41
C GLY A 126 -0.59 -0.75 1.22
N ILE A 127 0.23 -0.95 0.18
CA ILE A 127 0.77 -2.26 -0.13
C ILE A 127 2.25 -2.22 -0.45
N THR A 128 2.99 -3.15 0.14
CA THR A 128 4.40 -3.41 -0.14
C THR A 128 4.63 -4.71 -0.92
N ASN A 129 3.67 -5.63 -0.93
CA ASN A 129 3.75 -6.95 -1.57
C ASN A 129 2.58 -7.18 -2.54
N PRO A 130 2.62 -6.62 -3.76
CA PRO A 130 1.55 -6.67 -4.76
C PRO A 130 1.09 -8.06 -5.18
N ALA A 131 1.98 -9.06 -5.13
CA ALA A 131 1.66 -10.45 -5.47
C ALA A 131 0.42 -10.98 -4.72
N MET A 132 0.18 -10.54 -3.49
CA MET A 132 -0.99 -10.98 -2.73
C MET A 132 -2.29 -10.33 -3.20
N VAL A 133 -2.24 -9.12 -3.75
CA VAL A 133 -3.43 -8.44 -4.28
C VAL A 133 -3.98 -9.16 -5.49
N THR A 134 -3.13 -9.78 -6.30
CA THR A 134 -3.56 -10.59 -7.46
C THR A 134 -4.35 -11.84 -7.06
N LYS A 135 -4.28 -12.25 -5.80
CA LYS A 135 -5.07 -13.38 -5.28
C LYS A 135 -6.51 -12.99 -4.96
N VAL A 136 -6.79 -11.71 -4.79
CA VAL A 136 -8.10 -11.18 -4.41
C VAL A 136 -8.77 -10.32 -5.48
N LEU A 137 -8.00 -9.74 -6.41
CA LEU A 137 -8.50 -8.92 -7.51
C LEU A 137 -7.92 -9.38 -8.87
N PRO A 138 -8.68 -9.26 -9.96
CA PRO A 138 -8.18 -9.52 -11.31
C PRO A 138 -7.18 -8.44 -11.75
N LEU A 139 -6.21 -8.85 -12.57
CA LEU A 139 -5.07 -8.00 -12.98
C LEU A 139 -5.48 -6.69 -13.68
N HIS A 140 -6.61 -6.67 -14.39
CA HIS A 140 -7.06 -5.47 -15.10
C HIS A 140 -7.57 -4.37 -14.16
N GLN A 141 -7.79 -4.69 -12.88
CA GLN A 141 -8.19 -3.76 -11.84
C GLN A 141 -7.00 -3.20 -11.04
N ILE A 142 -5.78 -3.66 -11.31
CA ILE A 142 -4.60 -3.30 -10.55
C ILE A 142 -3.59 -2.60 -11.45
N ILE A 143 -3.09 -1.44 -11.02
CA ILE A 143 -1.99 -0.73 -11.67
C ILE A 143 -0.94 -0.36 -10.64
N CYS A 144 0.32 -0.57 -11.00
CA CYS A 144 1.46 -0.08 -10.24
C CYS A 144 1.97 1.23 -10.85
N LEU A 145 2.16 2.25 -10.02
CA LEU A 145 2.93 3.44 -10.37
C LEU A 145 4.38 3.24 -9.94
N ALA A 146 5.28 3.25 -10.89
CA ALA A 146 6.71 3.22 -10.59
C ALA A 146 7.17 4.58 -10.08
N ASP A 147 8.14 4.56 -9.17
CA ASP A 147 8.79 5.75 -8.68
C ASP A 147 9.55 6.49 -9.80
N LYS A 148 9.71 7.80 -9.64
CA LYS A 148 10.65 8.60 -10.43
C LYS A 148 12.07 8.27 -9.95
N SER A 149 12.78 7.43 -10.68
CA SER A 149 14.14 7.04 -10.33
C SER A 149 15.02 8.26 -10.04
N GLY A 150 15.69 8.26 -8.89
CA GLY A 150 16.68 9.25 -8.51
C GLY A 150 16.18 10.46 -7.71
N VAL A 151 14.89 10.54 -7.36
CA VAL A 151 14.37 11.61 -6.49
C VAL A 151 14.25 11.08 -5.06
N ASN A 152 14.97 11.72 -4.12
CA ASN A 152 14.78 11.45 -2.69
C ASN A 152 13.50 12.16 -2.21
N VAL A 153 12.36 11.47 -2.30
CA VAL A 153 11.05 12.03 -1.92
C VAL A 153 10.91 12.34 -0.44
N TRP A 154 11.82 11.82 0.39
CA TRP A 154 11.79 12.02 1.85
C TRP A 154 12.45 13.32 2.30
N GLU A 155 13.06 14.08 1.38
CA GLU A 155 13.58 15.42 1.62
C GLU A 155 12.52 16.52 1.38
N GLY A 156 11.34 16.18 0.86
CA GLY A 156 10.24 17.11 0.64
C GLY A 156 9.59 17.60 1.93
N VAL A 157 9.05 18.83 1.89
CA VAL A 157 8.40 19.49 3.05
C VAL A 157 7.21 18.69 3.59
N ASP A 158 6.45 18.06 2.71
CA ASP A 158 5.30 17.19 3.03
C ASP A 158 5.68 15.89 3.74
N ARG A 159 6.99 15.58 3.84
CA ARG A 159 7.55 14.40 4.55
C ARG A 159 8.25 14.76 5.85
N GLN A 160 8.27 16.03 6.22
CA GLN A 160 8.97 16.54 7.40
C GLN A 160 8.48 15.86 8.70
N ALA A 161 7.17 15.63 8.84
CA ALA A 161 6.60 14.98 10.03
C ALA A 161 7.17 13.56 10.28
N MET A 162 7.39 12.78 9.21
CA MET A 162 8.00 11.44 9.35
C MET A 162 9.46 11.55 9.80
N LYS A 163 10.21 12.50 9.25
CA LYS A 163 11.59 12.75 9.65
C LYS A 163 11.66 13.17 11.12
N GLU A 164 10.80 14.08 11.54
CA GLU A 164 10.70 14.53 12.94
C GLU A 164 10.36 13.36 13.89
N ALA A 165 9.43 12.48 13.51
CA ALA A 165 9.09 11.30 14.30
C ALA A 165 10.29 10.35 14.44
N ILE A 166 11.05 10.11 13.38
CA ILE A 166 12.25 9.27 13.41
C ILE A 166 13.34 9.91 14.29
N PHE A 167 13.48 11.22 14.25
CA PHE A 167 14.48 11.94 15.05
C PHE A 167 14.14 12.01 16.55
N GLN A 168 12.97 11.52 16.97
CA GLN A 168 12.66 11.27 18.39
C GLN A 168 13.12 9.88 18.85
N LEU A 169 13.57 9.01 17.95
CA LEU A 169 14.03 7.67 18.30
C LEU A 169 15.47 7.68 18.84
N PRO A 170 15.86 6.67 19.62
CA PRO A 170 17.27 6.42 19.91
C PRO A 170 18.09 6.30 18.62
N GLU A 171 19.29 6.86 18.59
CA GLU A 171 20.16 6.85 17.40
C GLU A 171 19.50 7.38 16.12
N PRO A 172 18.97 8.61 16.12
CA PRO A 172 18.08 9.11 15.07
C PRO A 172 18.68 9.08 13.66
N GLU A 173 19.97 9.33 13.52
CA GLU A 173 20.65 9.29 12.22
C GLU A 173 20.77 7.85 11.69
N GLY A 174 20.98 6.87 12.57
CA GLY A 174 20.98 5.45 12.23
C GLY A 174 19.59 4.99 11.81
N ALA A 175 18.57 5.36 12.58
CA ALA A 175 17.16 5.09 12.29
C ALA A 175 16.72 5.72 10.95
N TRP A 176 17.14 6.97 10.68
CA TRP A 176 16.84 7.64 9.42
C TRP A 176 17.47 6.94 8.20
N ARG A 177 18.75 6.56 8.28
CA ARG A 177 19.42 5.81 7.20
C ARG A 177 18.71 4.49 6.93
N LYS A 178 18.35 3.75 7.98
CA LYS A 178 17.64 2.48 7.87
C LYS A 178 16.24 2.65 7.26
N PHE A 179 15.53 3.68 7.66
CA PHE A 179 14.24 4.03 7.07
C PHE A 179 14.35 4.29 5.56
N LEU A 180 15.35 5.06 5.12
CA LEU A 180 15.59 5.32 3.70
C LEU A 180 15.95 4.03 2.93
N GLU A 181 16.79 3.18 3.52
CA GLU A 181 17.12 1.88 2.95
C GLU A 181 15.89 0.99 2.80
N PHE A 182 15.04 0.89 3.83
CA PHE A 182 13.79 0.13 3.75
C PHE A 182 12.86 0.66 2.67
N ASN A 183 12.71 1.96 2.53
CA ASN A 183 11.90 2.54 1.46
C ASN A 183 12.46 2.22 0.06
N HIS A 184 13.77 2.21 -0.10
CA HIS A 184 14.39 1.78 -1.36
C HIS A 184 14.09 0.30 -1.65
N GLN A 185 14.24 -0.57 -0.66
CA GLN A 185 13.94 -1.99 -0.79
C GLN A 185 12.45 -2.24 -1.06
N ILE A 186 11.54 -1.50 -0.38
CA ILE A 186 10.09 -1.56 -0.65
C ILE A 186 9.80 -1.24 -2.12
N ASN A 187 10.32 -0.13 -2.65
CA ASN A 187 10.08 0.28 -4.04
C ASN A 187 10.56 -0.81 -5.01
N ARG A 188 11.74 -1.38 -4.75
CA ARG A 188 12.29 -2.48 -5.53
C ARG A 188 11.42 -3.73 -5.47
N THR A 189 11.01 -4.17 -4.28
CA THR A 189 10.13 -5.34 -4.08
C THR A 189 8.79 -5.15 -4.80
N ILE A 190 8.17 -3.97 -4.70
CA ILE A 190 6.92 -3.67 -5.40
C ILE A 190 7.09 -3.84 -6.90
N GLU A 191 8.15 -3.28 -7.49
CA GLU A 191 8.36 -3.38 -8.94
C GLU A 191 8.71 -4.80 -9.40
N GLU A 192 9.49 -5.54 -8.63
CA GLU A 192 9.86 -6.93 -8.92
C GLU A 192 8.61 -7.82 -8.87
N GLU A 193 7.83 -7.77 -7.79
CA GLU A 193 6.59 -8.53 -7.67
C GLU A 193 5.55 -8.15 -8.74
N CYS A 194 5.45 -6.87 -9.11
CA CYS A 194 4.57 -6.46 -10.20
C CYS A 194 4.97 -7.08 -11.53
N ARG A 195 6.28 -7.14 -11.87
CA ARG A 195 6.76 -7.78 -13.10
C ARG A 195 6.50 -9.28 -13.10
N GLU A 196 6.81 -9.96 -11.99
CA GLU A 196 6.63 -11.41 -11.82
C GLU A 196 5.16 -11.83 -11.90
N ASN A 197 4.25 -11.00 -11.39
CA ASN A 197 2.82 -11.26 -11.36
C ASN A 197 2.03 -10.57 -12.48
N HIS A 198 2.71 -10.05 -13.51
CA HIS A 198 2.09 -9.43 -14.69
C HIS A 198 1.19 -8.22 -14.39
N ILE A 199 1.39 -7.53 -13.27
CA ILE A 199 0.71 -6.28 -12.95
C ILE A 199 1.28 -5.19 -13.87
N LYS A 200 0.41 -4.41 -14.50
CA LYS A 200 0.84 -3.30 -15.35
C LYS A 200 1.56 -2.24 -14.55
N ILE A 201 2.79 -1.90 -14.95
CA ILE A 201 3.57 -0.82 -14.35
C ILE A 201 3.48 0.42 -15.25
N CYS A 202 2.94 1.49 -14.70
CA CYS A 202 2.88 2.80 -15.35
C CYS A 202 4.04 3.68 -14.85
N ARG A 203 4.89 4.14 -15.77
CA ARG A 203 6.02 5.01 -15.47
C ARG A 203 5.73 6.43 -15.95
N PRO A 204 5.95 7.46 -15.13
CA PRO A 204 5.83 8.83 -15.59
C PRO A 204 6.88 9.09 -16.69
N ARG A 205 6.45 9.61 -17.83
CA ARG A 205 7.38 10.07 -18.88
C ARG A 205 8.08 11.34 -18.41
N SER A 206 9.33 11.53 -18.79
CA SER A 206 10.15 12.67 -18.32
C SER A 206 9.55 14.05 -18.62
N SER A 207 8.73 14.17 -19.66
CA SER A 207 8.07 15.41 -20.09
C SER A 207 6.56 15.45 -19.81
N ALA A 208 5.97 14.38 -19.26
CA ALA A 208 4.53 14.30 -19.00
C ALA A 208 4.16 14.97 -17.67
N SER A 209 3.04 15.67 -17.67
CA SER A 209 2.43 16.19 -16.43
C SER A 209 1.82 15.05 -15.59
N VAL A 210 1.53 15.32 -14.34
CA VAL A 210 0.81 14.36 -13.49
C VAL A 210 -0.61 14.11 -14.02
N GLU A 211 -1.22 15.10 -14.68
CA GLU A 211 -2.51 14.98 -15.36
C GLU A 211 -2.46 14.00 -16.52
N ASP A 212 -1.37 13.98 -17.29
CA ASP A 212 -1.18 13.01 -18.39
C ASP A 212 -0.98 11.60 -17.83
N LEU A 213 -0.22 11.47 -16.73
CA LEU A 213 -0.09 10.20 -16.02
C LEU A 213 -1.45 9.69 -15.52
N ALA A 214 -2.27 10.56 -14.93
CA ALA A 214 -3.61 10.20 -14.46
C ALA A 214 -4.53 9.76 -15.61
N LYS A 215 -4.47 10.42 -16.78
CA LYS A 215 -5.20 10.00 -17.99
C LYS A 215 -4.75 8.61 -18.47
N ASP A 216 -3.43 8.37 -18.51
CA ASP A 216 -2.90 7.08 -18.92
C ASP A 216 -3.34 5.96 -17.96
N VAL A 217 -3.30 6.21 -16.65
CA VAL A 217 -3.75 5.27 -15.63
C VAL A 217 -5.25 5.00 -15.75
N ALA A 218 -6.08 6.04 -15.84
CA ALA A 218 -7.54 5.90 -16.02
C ALA A 218 -7.87 5.05 -17.24
N ARG A 219 -7.26 5.34 -18.40
CA ARG A 219 -7.43 4.56 -19.62
C ARG A 219 -7.03 3.09 -19.45
N LEU A 220 -5.95 2.80 -18.72
CA LEU A 220 -5.48 1.44 -18.47
C LEU A 220 -6.42 0.66 -17.53
N LEU A 221 -7.15 1.36 -16.65
CA LEU A 221 -8.19 0.81 -15.79
C LEU A 221 -9.57 0.73 -16.46
N GLY A 222 -9.73 1.29 -17.66
CA GLY A 222 -11.01 1.34 -18.36
C GLY A 222 -12.00 2.40 -17.83
N LEU A 223 -11.45 3.47 -17.24
CA LEU A 223 -12.18 4.61 -16.65
C LEU A 223 -12.31 5.79 -17.61
#